data_d6ccb806ef3f5357fd4c4a0d91a4e0be
#
_entry.id   d6ccb806ef3f5357fd4c4a0d91a4e0be
#
_cell.length_a   1.000
_cell.length_b   1.000
_cell.length_c   1.000
_cell.angle_alpha   90.00
_cell.angle_beta   90.00
_cell.angle_gamma   90.00
#
_symmetry.space_group_name_H-M   'P 1'
#
loop_
_entity.id
_entity.type
_entity.pdbx_description
1 polymer ?
#
loop_
_entity_poly.entity_id
_entity_poly.type
_entity_poly.pdbx_seq_one_letter_code
_entity_poly.pdbx_strand_id
1 'polypeptide(L)'
;TGDNPLTAKYIAEKAGVDDYIAEAKPEDKMNYIRKEQENGKLVAMMGDGTNDAPALAQANVGVAMNSGTQAAKEAGNMVDLDNDPTKLIEIVEIGKQLLMTRGTLTTFSIANDVAKYFAIVPALFMVTIPALAPMNIMHLHSPESAILSAIIFNAIIIPILIPLASVSYTH
;
A
#
# COMPACT_ATOMS: atom_id res chain seq x y z
N THR A 1 17.99 -8.80 19.28
CA THR A 1 18.16 -8.23 20.63
C THR A 1 19.64 -8.16 21.03
N GLY A 2 20.01 -7.21 21.88
CA GLY A 2 21.34 -7.12 22.53
C GLY A 2 21.52 -8.05 23.73
N ASP A 3 20.48 -8.80 24.12
CA ASP A 3 20.50 -9.71 25.26
C ASP A 3 21.34 -10.97 25.00
N ASN A 4 21.70 -11.64 26.11
CA ASN A 4 22.39 -12.92 26.00
C ASN A 4 21.52 -14.02 25.37
N PRO A 5 22.12 -15.10 24.83
CA PRO A 5 21.39 -16.12 24.08
C PRO A 5 20.27 -16.82 24.88
N LEU A 6 20.45 -17.00 26.20
CA LEU A 6 19.45 -17.66 27.03
C LEU A 6 18.20 -16.80 27.22
N THR A 7 18.42 -15.51 27.51
CA THR A 7 17.32 -14.52 27.64
C THR A 7 16.61 -14.33 26.31
N ALA A 8 17.38 -14.17 25.22
CA ALA A 8 16.83 -13.99 23.89
C ALA A 8 15.94 -15.19 23.47
N LYS A 9 16.41 -16.41 23.73
CA LYS A 9 15.65 -17.63 23.45
C LYS A 9 14.35 -17.68 24.25
N TYR A 10 14.43 -17.43 25.56
CA TYR A 10 13.25 -17.45 26.42
C TYR A 10 12.17 -16.44 25.99
N ILE A 11 12.61 -15.21 25.67
CA ILE A 11 11.71 -14.15 25.20
C ILE A 11 11.12 -14.52 23.85
N ALA A 12 11.92 -15.04 22.90
CA ALA A 12 11.47 -15.48 21.60
C ALA A 12 10.39 -16.56 21.67
N GLU A 13 10.62 -17.59 22.49
CA GLU A 13 9.64 -18.65 22.72
C GLU A 13 8.33 -18.12 23.34
N LYS A 14 8.46 -17.22 24.30
CA LYS A 14 7.29 -16.62 24.97
C LYS A 14 6.51 -15.66 24.07
N ALA A 15 7.21 -14.93 23.20
CA ALA A 15 6.60 -14.01 22.24
C ALA A 15 6.08 -14.71 20.98
N GLY A 16 6.44 -15.98 20.76
CA GLY A 16 6.02 -16.74 19.61
C GLY A 16 6.59 -16.25 18.28
N VAL A 17 7.80 -15.68 18.30
CA VAL A 17 8.48 -15.24 17.07
C VAL A 17 9.18 -16.41 16.37
N ASP A 18 9.30 -16.32 15.05
CA ASP A 18 9.85 -17.40 14.22
C ASP A 18 11.37 -17.55 14.39
N ASP A 19 12.08 -16.44 14.65
CA ASP A 19 13.54 -16.43 14.77
C ASP A 19 14.01 -15.30 15.69
N TYR A 20 15.26 -15.40 16.17
CA TYR A 20 15.88 -14.38 17.01
C TYR A 20 17.38 -14.29 16.81
N ILE A 21 17.95 -13.11 17.03
CA ILE A 21 19.39 -12.87 17.06
C ILE A 21 19.73 -12.34 18.45
N ALA A 22 20.59 -13.06 19.16
CA ALA A 22 21.13 -12.66 20.46
C ALA A 22 22.42 -11.86 20.30
N GLU A 23 22.77 -11.05 21.31
CA GLU A 23 23.99 -10.25 21.35
C GLU A 23 24.24 -9.38 20.10
N ALA A 24 23.15 -9.01 19.42
CA ALA A 24 23.18 -8.27 18.17
C ALA A 24 23.73 -6.86 18.37
N LYS A 25 24.80 -6.53 17.67
CA LYS A 25 25.31 -5.17 17.54
C LYS A 25 24.47 -4.37 16.54
N PRO A 26 24.53 -3.03 16.56
CA PRO A 26 23.80 -2.20 15.60
C PRO A 26 24.06 -2.58 14.13
N GLU A 27 25.30 -2.91 13.80
CA GLU A 27 25.72 -3.35 12.46
C GLU A 27 25.09 -4.68 12.06
N ASP A 28 24.97 -5.62 13.01
CA ASP A 28 24.37 -6.94 12.75
C ASP A 28 22.89 -6.79 12.41
N LYS A 29 22.17 -5.93 13.12
CA LYS A 29 20.77 -5.61 12.84
C LYS A 29 20.61 -5.02 11.44
N MET A 30 21.44 -4.05 11.08
CA MET A 30 21.41 -3.42 9.77
C MET A 30 21.73 -4.40 8.64
N ASN A 31 22.77 -5.25 8.83
CA ASN A 31 23.17 -6.25 7.84
C ASN A 31 22.09 -7.33 7.66
N TYR A 32 21.40 -7.71 8.72
CA TYR A 32 20.29 -8.64 8.64
C TYR A 32 19.14 -8.05 7.81
N ILE A 33 18.78 -6.79 8.04
CA ILE A 33 17.76 -6.10 7.24
C ILE A 33 18.16 -6.06 5.76
N ARG A 34 19.40 -5.69 5.44
CA ARG A 34 19.90 -5.68 4.06
C ARG A 34 19.78 -7.04 3.39
N LYS A 35 20.19 -8.09 4.08
CA LYS A 35 20.10 -9.47 3.58
C LYS A 35 18.65 -9.86 3.25
N GLU A 36 17.71 -9.53 4.11
CA GLU A 36 16.29 -9.81 3.86
C GLU A 36 15.75 -8.98 2.68
N GLN A 37 16.19 -7.72 2.55
CA GLN A 37 15.82 -6.85 1.42
C GLN A 37 16.42 -7.37 0.09
N GLU A 38 17.66 -7.86 0.08
CA GLU A 38 18.28 -8.50 -1.07
C GLU A 38 17.55 -9.77 -1.52
N ASN A 39 16.92 -10.48 -0.57
CA ASN A 39 16.03 -11.60 -0.85
C ASN A 39 14.62 -11.17 -1.35
N GLY A 40 14.42 -9.89 -1.61
CA GLY A 40 13.16 -9.34 -2.12
C GLY A 40 12.06 -9.14 -1.07
N LYS A 41 12.39 -9.22 0.23
CA LYS A 41 11.44 -9.01 1.32
C LYS A 41 11.33 -7.52 1.67
N LEU A 42 10.14 -7.09 2.05
CA LEU A 42 9.91 -5.81 2.69
C LEU A 42 10.06 -5.97 4.20
N VAL A 43 10.94 -5.17 4.80
CA VAL A 43 11.28 -5.27 6.21
C VAL A 43 10.72 -4.07 6.97
N ALA A 44 9.93 -4.36 8.00
CA ALA A 44 9.54 -3.38 9.01
C ALA A 44 10.41 -3.60 10.27
N MET A 45 10.93 -2.53 10.82
CA MET A 45 11.75 -2.52 12.05
C MET A 45 11.13 -1.59 13.07
N MET A 46 11.08 -2.04 14.31
CA MET A 46 10.70 -1.22 15.45
C MET A 46 11.86 -1.14 16.44
N GLY A 47 12.11 0.03 17.02
CA GLY A 47 13.20 0.24 17.96
C GLY A 47 13.06 1.55 18.74
N ASP A 48 13.77 1.63 19.87
CA ASP A 48 13.72 2.77 20.80
C ASP A 48 15.09 3.37 21.12
N GLY A 49 16.18 2.64 20.84
CA GLY A 49 17.53 3.02 21.17
C GLY A 49 18.29 3.77 20.07
N THR A 50 19.30 4.54 20.47
CA THR A 50 20.27 5.12 19.53
C THR A 50 20.96 4.04 18.70
N ASN A 51 21.16 2.86 19.27
CA ASN A 51 21.73 1.71 18.61
C ASN A 51 20.84 1.12 17.50
N ASP A 52 19.54 1.45 17.51
CA ASP A 52 18.58 1.01 16.50
C ASP A 52 18.50 1.98 15.33
N ALA A 53 18.98 3.21 15.48
CA ALA A 53 18.87 4.24 14.46
C ALA A 53 19.37 3.82 13.06
N PRO A 54 20.55 3.17 12.90
CA PRO A 54 20.99 2.70 11.58
C PRO A 54 20.07 1.63 10.98
N ALA A 55 19.54 0.73 11.80
CA ALA A 55 18.61 -0.30 11.37
C ALA A 55 17.23 0.25 11.02
N LEU A 56 16.73 1.22 11.79
CA LEU A 56 15.49 1.95 11.50
C LEU A 56 15.56 2.70 10.16
N ALA A 57 16.69 3.38 9.90
CA ALA A 57 16.91 4.09 8.64
C ALA A 57 17.06 3.14 7.44
N GLN A 58 17.60 1.94 7.64
CA GLN A 58 17.78 0.94 6.59
C GLN A 58 16.47 0.22 6.23
N ALA A 59 15.58 0.03 7.19
CA ALA A 59 14.32 -0.69 6.99
C ALA A 59 13.39 0.01 5.98
N ASN A 60 12.56 -0.74 5.28
CA ASN A 60 11.53 -0.17 4.40
C ASN A 60 10.51 0.63 5.21
N VAL A 61 10.20 0.17 6.42
CA VAL A 61 9.38 0.89 7.40
C VAL A 61 10.12 0.84 8.74
N GLY A 62 10.63 1.99 9.19
CA GLY A 62 11.25 2.15 10.51
C GLY A 62 10.28 2.85 11.47
N VAL A 63 9.91 2.19 12.56
CA VAL A 63 9.00 2.70 13.58
C VAL A 63 9.76 2.94 14.89
N ALA A 64 9.91 4.18 15.28
CA ALA A 64 10.51 4.52 16.57
C ALA A 64 9.44 4.60 17.66
N MET A 65 9.75 4.13 18.85
CA MET A 65 8.88 4.28 20.01
C MET A 65 8.89 5.74 20.50
N ASN A 66 7.77 6.24 21.02
CA ASN A 66 7.72 7.60 21.57
C ASN A 66 8.63 7.78 22.79
N SER A 67 8.80 6.74 23.58
CA SER A 67 9.80 6.71 24.68
C SER A 67 11.24 6.62 24.21
N GLY A 68 11.46 6.37 22.91
CA GLY A 68 12.79 6.19 22.33
C GLY A 68 13.62 7.46 22.26
N THR A 69 14.90 7.27 21.97
CA THR A 69 15.86 8.36 21.84
C THR A 69 15.54 9.25 20.64
N GLN A 70 15.99 10.50 20.68
CA GLN A 70 15.81 11.43 19.56
C GLN A 70 16.43 10.89 18.27
N ALA A 71 17.59 10.22 18.36
CA ALA A 71 18.23 9.61 17.20
C ALA A 71 17.37 8.50 16.56
N ALA A 72 16.69 7.68 17.35
CA ALA A 72 15.77 6.68 16.84
C ALA A 72 14.56 7.32 16.14
N LYS A 73 13.98 8.37 16.73
CA LYS A 73 12.84 9.10 16.17
C LYS A 73 13.16 9.80 14.85
N GLU A 74 14.36 10.34 14.71
CA GLU A 74 14.81 10.99 13.47
C GLU A 74 15.16 9.98 12.38
N ALA A 75 15.63 8.79 12.76
CA ALA A 75 15.97 7.74 11.82
C ALA A 75 14.74 6.97 11.29
N GLY A 76 13.67 6.88 12.08
CA GLY A 76 12.44 6.18 11.71
C GLY A 76 11.58 6.97 10.73
N ASN A 77 10.78 6.25 9.94
CA ASN A 77 9.75 6.85 9.06
C ASN A 77 8.51 7.26 9.85
N MET A 78 8.29 6.62 10.99
CA MET A 78 7.11 6.77 11.83
C MET A 78 7.51 6.77 13.30
N VAL A 79 6.65 7.36 14.14
CA VAL A 79 6.78 7.30 15.60
C VAL A 79 5.49 6.72 16.17
N ASP A 80 5.60 5.64 16.93
CA ASP A 80 4.50 5.09 17.71
C ASP A 80 4.33 5.89 19.01
N LEU A 81 3.24 6.64 19.09
CA LEU A 81 2.96 7.53 20.20
C LEU A 81 2.50 6.79 21.47
N ASP A 82 1.94 5.60 21.30
CA ASP A 82 1.39 4.80 22.41
C ASP A 82 2.45 3.90 23.07
N ASN A 83 3.63 3.78 22.48
CA ASN A 83 4.68 2.84 22.89
C ASN A 83 4.24 1.38 22.91
N ASP A 84 3.38 1.01 21.98
CA ASP A 84 2.83 -0.34 21.87
C ASP A 84 3.40 -1.05 20.61
N PRO A 85 4.30 -2.02 20.76
CA PRO A 85 4.89 -2.74 19.64
C PRO A 85 3.87 -3.45 18.75
N THR A 86 2.67 -3.75 19.26
CA THR A 86 1.61 -4.39 18.47
C THR A 86 1.03 -3.49 17.39
N LYS A 87 1.22 -2.16 17.51
CA LYS A 87 0.84 -1.17 16.50
C LYS A 87 1.50 -1.40 15.14
N LEU A 88 2.65 -2.08 15.10
CA LEU A 88 3.27 -2.47 13.84
C LEU A 88 2.34 -3.35 12.99
N ILE A 89 1.56 -4.22 13.61
CA ILE A 89 0.59 -5.09 12.93
C ILE A 89 -0.51 -4.22 12.31
N GLU A 90 -1.05 -3.27 13.07
CA GLU A 90 -2.07 -2.32 12.57
C GLU A 90 -1.54 -1.48 11.41
N ILE A 91 -0.30 -1.00 11.49
CA ILE A 91 0.37 -0.24 10.41
C ILE A 91 0.45 -1.07 9.13
N VAL A 92 0.88 -2.33 9.23
CA VAL A 92 0.97 -3.23 8.08
C VAL A 92 -0.40 -3.52 7.49
N GLU A 93 -1.41 -3.71 8.32
CA GLU A 93 -2.79 -3.95 7.89
C GLU A 93 -3.36 -2.74 7.14
N ILE A 94 -3.25 -1.55 7.72
CA ILE A 94 -3.66 -0.29 7.09
C ILE A 94 -2.90 -0.07 5.78
N GLY A 95 -1.59 -0.32 5.76
CA GLY A 95 -0.78 -0.21 4.56
C GLY A 95 -1.25 -1.13 3.44
N LYS A 96 -1.57 -2.39 3.75
CA LYS A 96 -2.16 -3.33 2.79
C LYS A 96 -3.52 -2.86 2.28
N GLN A 97 -4.38 -2.37 3.16
CA GLN A 97 -5.69 -1.84 2.77
C GLN A 97 -5.56 -0.65 1.82
N LEU A 98 -4.66 0.29 2.10
CA LEU A 98 -4.39 1.44 1.24
C LEU A 98 -3.87 1.02 -0.14
N LEU A 99 -2.95 0.07 -0.21
CA LEU A 99 -2.42 -0.45 -1.48
C LEU A 99 -3.50 -1.13 -2.31
N MET A 100 -4.34 -1.96 -1.68
CA MET A 100 -5.44 -2.64 -2.35
C MET A 100 -6.49 -1.66 -2.85
N THR A 101 -6.91 -0.70 -2.02
CA THR A 101 -7.86 0.34 -2.39
C THR A 101 -7.33 1.16 -3.57
N ARG A 102 -6.06 1.57 -3.53
CA ARG A 102 -5.42 2.30 -4.63
C ARG A 102 -5.37 1.47 -5.91
N GLY A 103 -5.02 0.19 -5.81
CA GLY A 103 -4.99 -0.74 -6.95
C GLY A 103 -6.38 -0.89 -7.57
N THR A 104 -7.40 -1.08 -6.77
CA THR A 104 -8.80 -1.21 -7.21
C THR A 104 -9.28 0.05 -7.90
N LEU A 105 -9.07 1.24 -7.30
CA LEU A 105 -9.47 2.52 -7.90
C LEU A 105 -8.75 2.77 -9.23
N THR A 106 -7.45 2.44 -9.32
CA THR A 106 -6.69 2.57 -10.57
C THR A 106 -7.24 1.64 -11.66
N THR A 107 -7.53 0.39 -11.32
CA THR A 107 -8.10 -0.58 -12.27
C THR A 107 -9.46 -0.13 -12.77
N PHE A 108 -10.32 0.36 -11.86
CA PHE A 108 -11.63 0.91 -12.25
C PHE A 108 -11.50 2.14 -13.13
N SER A 109 -10.56 3.04 -12.83
CA SER A 109 -10.31 4.23 -13.66
C SER A 109 -9.92 3.84 -15.08
N ILE A 110 -8.97 2.92 -15.23
CA ILE A 110 -8.52 2.44 -16.55
C ILE A 110 -9.67 1.75 -17.30
N ALA A 111 -10.40 0.84 -16.63
CA ALA A 111 -11.52 0.15 -17.24
C ALA A 111 -12.61 1.12 -17.72
N ASN A 112 -12.92 2.13 -16.91
CA ASN A 112 -13.88 3.17 -17.22
C ASN A 112 -13.42 4.03 -18.43
N ASP A 113 -12.15 4.39 -18.49
CA ASP A 113 -11.60 5.15 -19.61
C ASP A 113 -11.60 4.34 -20.90
N VAL A 114 -11.23 3.07 -20.86
CA VAL A 114 -11.32 2.16 -22.00
C VAL A 114 -12.77 2.04 -22.49
N ALA A 115 -13.73 1.85 -21.58
CA ALA A 115 -15.15 1.77 -21.94
C ALA A 115 -15.65 3.05 -22.64
N LYS A 116 -15.21 4.23 -22.18
CA LYS A 116 -15.55 5.50 -22.83
C LYS A 116 -15.00 5.60 -24.27
N TYR A 117 -13.75 5.17 -24.48
CA TYR A 117 -13.19 5.18 -25.82
C TYR A 117 -13.98 4.28 -26.77
N PHE A 118 -14.41 3.10 -26.32
CA PHE A 118 -15.27 2.22 -27.12
C PHE A 118 -16.65 2.81 -27.41
N ALA A 119 -17.18 3.68 -26.56
CA ALA A 119 -18.44 4.37 -26.78
C ALA A 119 -18.29 5.61 -27.67
N ILE A 120 -17.28 6.44 -27.42
CA ILE A 120 -17.12 7.76 -28.07
C ILE A 120 -16.53 7.63 -29.47
N VAL A 121 -15.51 6.79 -29.66
CA VAL A 121 -14.79 6.69 -30.95
C VAL A 121 -15.73 6.25 -32.10
N PRO A 122 -16.55 5.18 -31.98
CA PRO A 122 -17.51 4.85 -33.03
C PRO A 122 -18.51 5.97 -33.30
N ALA A 123 -19.02 6.62 -32.26
CA ALA A 123 -19.98 7.72 -32.41
C ALA A 123 -19.41 8.96 -33.13
N LEU A 124 -18.13 9.25 -32.90
CA LEU A 124 -17.43 10.35 -33.58
C LEU A 124 -17.17 10.09 -35.06
N PHE A 125 -16.77 8.87 -35.38
CA PHE A 125 -16.24 8.55 -36.70
C PHE A 125 -17.25 7.85 -37.62
N MET A 126 -18.44 7.44 -37.13
CA MET A 126 -19.42 6.74 -37.95
C MET A 126 -19.96 7.57 -39.14
N VAL A 127 -19.91 8.93 -39.02
CA VAL A 127 -20.31 9.83 -40.13
C VAL A 127 -19.24 9.81 -41.22
N THR A 128 -17.97 9.75 -40.86
CA THR A 128 -16.84 9.79 -41.80
C THR A 128 -16.46 8.39 -42.28
N ILE A 129 -16.59 7.38 -41.44
CA ILE A 129 -16.27 5.98 -41.73
C ILE A 129 -17.48 5.09 -41.41
N PRO A 130 -18.39 4.87 -42.38
CA PRO A 130 -19.60 4.07 -42.17
C PRO A 130 -19.33 2.63 -41.70
N ALA A 131 -18.15 2.10 -41.98
CA ALA A 131 -17.75 0.76 -41.53
C ALA A 131 -17.68 0.63 -39.97
N LEU A 132 -17.62 1.73 -39.23
CA LEU A 132 -17.66 1.74 -37.76
C LEU A 132 -19.09 1.73 -37.18
N ALA A 133 -20.11 1.89 -37.97
CA ALA A 133 -21.50 1.88 -37.50
C ALA A 133 -21.89 0.62 -36.72
N PRO A 134 -21.44 -0.61 -37.06
CA PRO A 134 -21.74 -1.81 -36.28
C PRO A 134 -21.09 -1.81 -34.89
N MET A 135 -20.05 -1.00 -34.65
CA MET A 135 -19.39 -0.86 -33.34
C MET A 135 -20.14 0.10 -32.40
N ASN A 136 -21.14 0.84 -32.90
CA ASN A 136 -22.00 1.69 -32.06
C ASN A 136 -23.05 0.84 -31.32
N ILE A 137 -22.57 0.01 -30.38
CA ILE A 137 -23.41 -0.93 -29.61
C ILE A 137 -24.44 -0.17 -28.75
N MET A 138 -24.13 1.05 -28.32
CA MET A 138 -25.00 1.86 -27.48
C MET A 138 -26.04 2.67 -28.28
N HIS A 139 -26.06 2.56 -29.60
CA HIS A 139 -26.97 3.26 -30.51
C HIS A 139 -27.03 4.77 -30.26
N LEU A 140 -25.90 5.39 -30.01
CA LEU A 140 -25.82 6.84 -29.76
C LEU A 140 -26.03 7.60 -31.09
N HIS A 141 -26.91 8.59 -31.07
CA HIS A 141 -27.36 9.27 -32.27
C HIS A 141 -26.44 10.42 -32.71
N SER A 142 -25.64 10.97 -31.78
CA SER A 142 -24.71 12.05 -32.07
C SER A 142 -23.46 11.98 -31.19
N PRO A 143 -22.33 12.59 -31.63
CA PRO A 143 -21.13 12.71 -30.82
C PRO A 143 -21.34 13.45 -29.49
N GLU A 144 -22.16 14.50 -29.50
CA GLU A 144 -22.50 15.27 -28.29
C GLU A 144 -23.25 14.41 -27.28
N SER A 145 -24.17 13.57 -27.75
CA SER A 145 -24.91 12.61 -26.92
C SER A 145 -23.96 11.56 -26.29
N ALA A 146 -22.95 11.11 -27.00
CA ALA A 146 -21.95 10.20 -26.49
C ALA A 146 -21.10 10.83 -25.36
N ILE A 147 -20.64 12.05 -25.57
CA ILE A 147 -19.85 12.80 -24.58
C ILE A 147 -20.68 13.09 -23.34
N LEU A 148 -21.91 13.57 -23.50
CA LEU A 148 -22.82 13.88 -22.38
C LEU A 148 -23.13 12.62 -21.56
N SER A 149 -23.40 11.50 -22.22
CA SER A 149 -23.64 10.20 -21.57
C SER A 149 -22.43 9.74 -20.74
N ALA A 150 -21.22 9.87 -21.29
CA ALA A 150 -19.99 9.53 -20.58
C ALA A 150 -19.76 10.42 -19.34
N ILE A 151 -20.06 11.70 -19.42
CA ILE A 151 -19.94 12.65 -18.29
C ILE A 151 -20.94 12.30 -17.19
N ILE A 152 -22.21 12.06 -17.54
CA ILE A 152 -23.25 11.69 -16.57
C ILE A 152 -22.91 10.36 -15.91
N PHE A 153 -22.50 9.38 -16.68
CA PHE A 153 -22.06 8.07 -16.16
C PHE A 153 -20.94 8.23 -15.13
N ASN A 154 -19.93 9.02 -15.42
CA ASN A 154 -18.83 9.28 -14.48
C ASN A 154 -19.29 9.98 -13.20
N ALA A 155 -20.16 10.97 -13.33
CA ALA A 155 -20.68 11.71 -12.19
C ALA A 155 -21.46 10.81 -11.21
N ILE A 156 -22.05 9.72 -11.71
CA ILE A 156 -22.80 8.76 -10.91
C ILE A 156 -21.91 7.64 -10.41
N ILE A 157 -21.07 7.05 -11.29
CA ILE A 157 -20.34 5.82 -10.99
C ILE A 157 -19.18 6.06 -10.02
N ILE A 158 -18.48 7.19 -10.11
CA ILE A 158 -17.33 7.49 -9.25
C ILE A 158 -17.73 7.58 -7.78
N PRO A 159 -18.77 8.37 -7.39
CA PRO A 159 -19.23 8.42 -5.99
C PRO A 159 -19.72 7.08 -5.44
N ILE A 160 -20.18 6.17 -6.30
CA ILE A 160 -20.64 4.83 -5.89
C ILE A 160 -19.46 3.88 -5.72
N LEU A 161 -18.48 3.92 -6.63
CA LEU A 161 -17.34 3.01 -6.61
C LEU A 161 -16.35 3.29 -5.48
N ILE A 162 -16.17 4.54 -5.08
CA ILE A 162 -15.25 4.89 -3.99
C ILE A 162 -15.64 4.20 -2.68
N PRO A 163 -16.88 4.36 -2.17
CA PRO A 163 -17.29 3.65 -0.95
C PRO A 163 -17.29 2.12 -1.14
N LEU A 164 -17.70 1.62 -2.30
CA LEU A 164 -17.72 0.18 -2.57
C LEU A 164 -16.30 -0.43 -2.51
N ALA A 165 -15.31 0.25 -3.08
CA ALA A 165 -13.92 -0.15 -2.99
C ALA A 165 -13.38 -0.10 -1.54
N SER A 166 -13.86 0.85 -0.72
CA SER A 166 -13.47 0.98 0.68
C SER A 166 -14.13 -0.07 1.59
N VAL A 167 -15.38 -0.43 1.34
CA VAL A 167 -16.15 -1.40 2.16
C VAL A 167 -15.78 -2.85 1.85
N SER A 168 -15.35 -3.15 0.64
CA SER A 168 -14.99 -4.53 0.22
C SER A 168 -13.83 -5.15 1.02
N TYR A 169 -13.15 -4.40 1.89
CA TYR A 169 -11.98 -4.83 2.65
C TYR A 169 -12.19 -4.91 4.17
N THR A 170 -13.41 -4.68 4.65
CA THR A 170 -13.76 -4.81 6.08
C THR A 170 -14.33 -6.18 6.45
N HIS A 171 -14.27 -7.15 5.53
CA HIS A 171 -14.71 -8.53 5.77
C HIS A 171 -13.63 -9.55 5.43
#